data_a4b6583b026de0bb1fb10e658d9d1b69
#
_entry.id   a4b6583b026de0bb1fb10e658d9d1b69
#
_cell.length_a   1.000
_cell.length_b   1.000
_cell.length_c   1.000
_cell.angle_alpha   90.00
_cell.angle_beta   90.00
_cell.angle_gamma   90.00
#
_symmetry.space_group_name_H-M   'P 1'
#
loop_
_entity.id
_entity.type
_entity.pdbx_description
1 polymer ?
#
loop_
_entity_poly.entity_id
_entity_poly.type
_entity_poly.pdbx_seq_one_letter_code
_entity_poly.pdbx_strand_id
1 'polypeptide(L)'
;MGNKGGSHQLGTTFIPGQWFPIDVPKVRVGLGWDFLPGDVFDLDGSVTGFNECNEPIDSIYYHHLTGLNGSVKHHGDNLTGKGSGDDEVITIELNKVPSNILSLAVTVNSYSRKSIIKAKSAFIRLVNGKTKKEMGRFVLNQTKDCIGLLLGLFERNRQTGGWFFRVMVDPLEGNTVKESYPSLKTLLNGYTESFNSGVVNYQPRHPLPNEPVLTPETWIDMNPGLTYIGLGWDILPGNIYDLDASIVSFDRNINLLEIIYHKNLKSVDGSIVHYGDNRTGIGEGDDEVLSVNLAAVNPNVNTMAVIVNSFKGNSMVGLRSAFIRLYDQSKLIGCHVLGQGTETTGLLLGLFRKDFANNVWLFQVMISPVPGREAQDSVQQLRVILDKYKMPL
;
A
#
# COMPACT_ATOMS: atom_id res chain seq x y z
N MET A 1 -1.86 42.89 18.19
CA MET A 1 -2.94 41.99 17.72
C MET A 1 -2.24 40.80 17.10
N GLY A 2 -2.15 39.71 17.85
CA GLY A 2 -1.36 38.53 17.50
C GLY A 2 -2.17 37.59 16.60
N ASN A 3 -1.60 37.34 15.44
CA ASN A 3 -2.10 36.35 14.48
C ASN A 3 -1.71 34.95 14.99
N LYS A 4 -2.65 34.23 15.60
CA LYS A 4 -2.47 32.81 15.92
C LYS A 4 -2.75 32.00 14.68
N GLY A 5 -1.73 31.78 13.86
CA GLY A 5 -1.74 30.76 12.83
C GLY A 5 -1.74 29.39 13.51
N GLY A 6 -2.91 28.75 13.59
CA GLY A 6 -3.02 27.35 13.97
C GLY A 6 -2.40 26.50 12.89
N SER A 7 -1.26 25.88 13.17
CA SER A 7 -0.71 24.80 12.35
C SER A 7 -1.68 23.63 12.40
N HIS A 8 -2.51 23.47 11.37
CA HIS A 8 -3.21 22.22 11.15
C HIS A 8 -2.15 21.14 10.89
N GLN A 9 -1.90 20.30 11.86
CA GLN A 9 -1.14 19.07 11.68
C GLN A 9 -1.92 18.25 10.66
N LEU A 10 -1.43 18.20 9.43
CA LEU A 10 -2.01 17.39 8.36
C LEU A 10 -2.07 15.94 8.86
N GLY A 11 -3.27 15.34 8.82
CA GLY A 11 -3.47 13.95 9.19
C GLY A 11 -2.63 13.03 8.28
N THR A 12 -2.39 11.81 8.72
CA THR A 12 -1.66 10.80 7.95
C THR A 12 -2.34 10.58 6.60
N THR A 13 -1.61 10.69 5.51
CA THR A 13 -2.11 10.35 4.17
C THR A 13 -2.31 8.83 4.09
N PHE A 14 -3.48 8.41 3.67
CA PHE A 14 -3.73 6.99 3.39
C PHE A 14 -2.98 6.54 2.16
N ILE A 15 -2.36 5.40 2.27
CA ILE A 15 -1.58 4.76 1.22
C ILE A 15 -2.35 3.51 0.77
N PRO A 16 -2.65 3.34 -0.53
CA PRO A 16 -3.27 2.12 -1.04
C PRO A 16 -2.53 0.87 -0.57
N GLY A 17 -3.27 -0.14 -0.11
CA GLY A 17 -2.69 -1.33 0.50
C GLY A 17 -2.41 -1.21 2.00
N GLN A 18 -2.36 -0.02 2.57
CA GLN A 18 -2.20 0.17 4.01
C GLN A 18 -3.36 -0.47 4.78
N TRP A 19 -3.03 -1.12 5.88
CA TRP A 19 -3.96 -1.76 6.78
C TRP A 19 -3.61 -1.42 8.23
N PHE A 20 -4.61 -1.17 9.07
CA PHE A 20 -4.38 -0.85 10.48
C PHE A 20 -5.58 -1.22 11.37
N PRO A 21 -5.33 -1.61 12.63
CA PRO A 21 -6.40 -1.90 13.58
C PRO A 21 -7.21 -0.64 13.92
N ILE A 22 -8.50 -0.83 14.14
CA ILE A 22 -9.40 0.22 14.60
C ILE A 22 -9.71 -0.01 16.07
N ASP A 23 -8.95 0.62 16.94
CA ASP A 23 -9.06 0.48 18.40
C ASP A 23 -10.09 1.44 19.03
N VAL A 24 -11.02 1.93 18.19
CA VAL A 24 -12.05 2.86 18.65
C VAL A 24 -13.45 2.33 18.31
N PRO A 25 -14.42 2.43 19.23
CA PRO A 25 -15.76 1.87 19.00
C PRO A 25 -16.58 2.66 17.98
N LYS A 26 -16.15 3.90 17.66
CA LYS A 26 -16.87 4.81 16.78
C LYS A 26 -15.93 5.54 15.84
N VAL A 27 -16.21 5.46 14.55
CA VAL A 27 -15.49 6.15 13.48
C VAL A 27 -16.44 7.06 12.72
N ARG A 28 -15.94 8.19 12.22
CA ARG A 28 -16.63 9.04 11.25
C ARG A 28 -15.85 8.99 9.94
N VAL A 29 -16.57 8.76 8.88
CA VAL A 29 -16.10 8.96 7.50
C VAL A 29 -16.53 10.35 7.10
N GLY A 30 -15.58 11.21 6.74
CA GLY A 30 -15.84 12.56 6.24
C GLY A 30 -15.44 12.66 4.77
N LEU A 31 -16.33 13.16 3.94
CA LEU A 31 -16.10 13.48 2.53
C LEU A 31 -16.18 14.99 2.37
N GLY A 32 -15.17 15.60 1.77
CA GLY A 32 -15.18 17.04 1.50
C GLY A 32 -14.67 17.33 0.11
N TRP A 33 -15.22 18.35 -0.55
CA TRP A 33 -14.79 18.85 -1.85
C TRP A 33 -15.08 20.34 -2.00
N ASP A 34 -14.36 21.01 -2.89
CA ASP A 34 -14.58 22.43 -3.18
C ASP A 34 -15.42 22.62 -4.42
N PHE A 35 -16.28 23.61 -4.35
CA PHE A 35 -17.09 24.11 -5.45
C PHE A 35 -16.27 25.06 -6.35
N LEU A 36 -16.33 24.83 -7.67
CA LEU A 36 -15.86 25.79 -8.66
C LEU A 36 -17.07 26.49 -9.31
N PRO A 37 -17.11 27.83 -9.39
CA PRO A 37 -18.18 28.53 -10.08
C PRO A 37 -18.32 28.02 -11.52
N GLY A 38 -19.51 27.53 -11.87
CA GLY A 38 -19.81 26.97 -13.20
C GLY A 38 -19.56 25.45 -13.34
N ASP A 39 -18.99 24.78 -12.36
CA ASP A 39 -18.71 23.35 -12.42
C ASP A 39 -19.32 22.65 -11.19
N VAL A 40 -20.53 22.15 -11.33
CA VAL A 40 -21.21 21.44 -10.22
C VAL A 40 -20.67 20.01 -10.14
N PHE A 41 -19.97 19.70 -9.06
CA PHE A 41 -19.65 18.34 -8.63
C PHE A 41 -20.57 17.96 -7.50
N ASP A 42 -21.17 16.78 -7.62
CA ASP A 42 -21.98 16.15 -6.62
C ASP A 42 -21.33 14.79 -6.30
N LEU A 43 -20.72 14.71 -5.11
CA LEU A 43 -20.01 13.54 -4.63
C LEU A 43 -20.73 12.93 -3.45
N ASP A 44 -21.12 11.67 -3.58
CA ASP A 44 -21.85 10.93 -2.57
C ASP A 44 -20.94 9.94 -1.84
N GLY A 45 -20.84 10.08 -0.53
CA GLY A 45 -20.25 9.09 0.34
C GLY A 45 -21.23 7.99 0.70
N SER A 46 -20.76 6.75 0.76
CA SER A 46 -21.59 5.65 1.23
C SER A 46 -20.82 4.59 2.02
N VAL A 47 -21.56 3.81 2.82
CA VAL A 47 -21.06 2.64 3.54
C VAL A 47 -21.98 1.47 3.27
N THR A 48 -21.44 0.39 2.71
CA THR A 48 -22.18 -0.85 2.44
C THR A 48 -21.66 -1.98 3.29
N GLY A 49 -22.54 -2.65 4.03
CA GLY A 49 -22.24 -3.84 4.81
C GLY A 49 -22.42 -5.12 4.00
N PHE A 50 -21.42 -6.02 4.11
CA PHE A 50 -21.39 -7.30 3.41
C PHE A 50 -21.32 -8.47 4.41
N ASN A 51 -21.99 -9.59 4.05
CA ASN A 51 -21.90 -10.85 4.78
C ASN A 51 -20.67 -11.67 4.37
N GLU A 52 -20.56 -12.89 4.88
CA GLU A 52 -19.47 -13.82 4.58
C GLU A 52 -19.38 -14.28 3.11
N CYS A 53 -20.48 -14.17 2.37
CA CYS A 53 -20.55 -14.49 0.94
C CYS A 53 -20.33 -13.26 0.04
N ASN A 54 -19.90 -12.12 0.61
CA ASN A 54 -19.82 -10.81 -0.06
C ASN A 54 -21.13 -10.37 -0.72
N GLU A 55 -22.24 -10.77 -0.15
CA GLU A 55 -23.53 -10.21 -0.55
C GLU A 55 -23.78 -8.90 0.21
N PRO A 56 -24.17 -7.82 -0.49
CA PRO A 56 -24.52 -6.58 0.16
C PRO A 56 -25.81 -6.76 0.97
N ILE A 57 -25.74 -6.48 2.26
CA ILE A 57 -26.87 -6.61 3.18
C ILE A 57 -27.62 -5.28 3.29
N ASP A 58 -26.87 -4.19 3.41
CA ASP A 58 -27.45 -2.86 3.54
C ASP A 58 -26.45 -1.80 3.11
N SER A 59 -26.93 -0.70 2.49
CA SER A 59 -26.10 0.43 2.10
C SER A 59 -26.67 1.73 2.63
N ILE A 60 -25.84 2.46 3.33
CA ILE A 60 -26.17 3.72 3.97
C ILE A 60 -25.56 4.83 3.12
N TYR A 61 -26.41 5.70 2.57
CA TYR A 61 -26.11 6.76 1.63
C TYR A 61 -27.20 7.84 1.68
N TYR A 62 -27.16 8.87 0.86
CA TYR A 62 -28.06 10.03 0.91
C TYR A 62 -29.57 9.70 0.86
N HIS A 63 -30.00 8.62 0.22
CA HIS A 63 -31.39 8.16 0.24
C HIS A 63 -31.75 7.17 1.35
N HIS A 64 -30.76 6.61 2.03
CA HIS A 64 -30.94 5.66 3.14
C HIS A 64 -30.00 6.02 4.29
N LEU A 65 -30.48 6.94 5.14
CA LEU A 65 -29.60 7.61 6.11
C LEU A 65 -29.20 6.77 7.33
N THR A 66 -29.87 5.67 7.61
CA THR A 66 -29.59 4.83 8.79
C THR A 66 -29.83 3.38 8.50
N GLY A 67 -28.87 2.51 8.75
CA GLY A 67 -28.96 1.09 8.49
C GLY A 67 -28.10 0.24 9.41
N LEU A 68 -28.00 -1.06 9.09
CA LEU A 68 -27.27 -2.06 9.87
C LEU A 68 -27.63 -2.02 11.36
N ASN A 69 -28.94 -2.10 11.65
CA ASN A 69 -29.52 -1.97 13.00
C ASN A 69 -29.15 -0.65 13.70
N GLY A 70 -29.02 0.44 12.97
CA GLY A 70 -28.68 1.76 13.49
C GLY A 70 -27.20 1.96 13.83
N SER A 71 -26.34 1.00 13.49
CA SER A 71 -24.89 1.11 13.72
C SER A 71 -24.20 2.07 12.74
N VAL A 72 -24.79 2.31 11.57
CA VAL A 72 -24.28 3.24 10.56
C VAL A 72 -25.32 4.32 10.28
N LYS A 73 -24.87 5.57 10.29
CA LYS A 73 -25.71 6.74 10.07
C LYS A 73 -25.05 7.76 9.15
N HIS A 74 -25.69 8.09 8.05
CA HIS A 74 -25.38 9.22 7.18
C HIS A 74 -26.04 10.50 7.74
N HIS A 75 -25.34 11.62 7.75
CA HIS A 75 -25.80 12.86 8.40
C HIS A 75 -26.46 13.87 7.45
N GLY A 76 -26.73 13.47 6.25
CA GLY A 76 -27.40 14.30 5.24
C GLY A 76 -26.56 14.44 3.98
N ASP A 77 -27.21 14.93 2.96
CA ASP A 77 -26.74 15.09 1.60
C ASP A 77 -26.25 16.53 1.35
N ASN A 78 -25.11 16.71 0.68
CA ASN A 78 -24.60 18.01 0.27
C ASN A 78 -24.35 18.02 -1.26
N LEU A 79 -25.29 18.54 -2.02
CA LEU A 79 -25.25 18.56 -3.48
C LEU A 79 -24.21 19.53 -4.06
N THR A 80 -23.50 20.29 -3.26
CA THR A 80 -22.74 21.46 -3.77
C THR A 80 -21.31 21.59 -3.29
N GLY A 81 -20.90 20.84 -2.25
CA GLY A 81 -19.59 21.03 -1.62
C GLY A 81 -19.36 22.44 -1.06
N LYS A 82 -20.44 23.15 -0.70
CA LYS A 82 -20.35 24.47 -0.07
C LYS A 82 -20.14 24.33 1.41
N GLY A 83 -19.03 24.80 1.91
CA GLY A 83 -18.72 24.77 3.32
C GLY A 83 -17.23 24.71 3.59
N SER A 84 -16.86 24.58 4.83
CA SER A 84 -15.48 24.30 5.24
C SER A 84 -15.44 22.95 5.96
N GLY A 85 -14.56 22.08 5.57
CA GLY A 85 -14.37 20.78 6.22
C GLY A 85 -15.05 19.64 5.47
N ASP A 86 -15.76 18.75 6.21
CA ASP A 86 -16.50 17.64 5.61
C ASP A 86 -17.86 18.14 5.13
N ASP A 87 -18.18 17.93 3.86
CA ASP A 87 -19.48 18.24 3.26
C ASP A 87 -20.49 17.14 3.57
N GLU A 88 -20.01 15.88 3.56
CA GLU A 88 -20.79 14.74 4.00
C GLU A 88 -20.09 13.98 5.13
N VAL A 89 -20.88 13.40 6.01
CA VAL A 89 -20.38 12.62 7.14
C VAL A 89 -21.20 11.36 7.34
N ILE A 90 -20.51 10.22 7.46
CA ILE A 90 -21.11 8.96 7.87
C ILE A 90 -20.49 8.54 9.21
N THR A 91 -21.32 8.21 10.18
CA THR A 91 -20.87 7.68 11.47
C THR A 91 -21.07 6.18 11.52
N ILE A 92 -20.05 5.44 11.96
CA ILE A 92 -20.05 3.99 12.15
C ILE A 92 -19.78 3.69 13.61
N GLU A 93 -20.72 3.03 14.30
CA GLU A 93 -20.53 2.48 15.65
C GLU A 93 -20.15 1.00 15.53
N LEU A 94 -18.85 0.74 15.40
CA LEU A 94 -18.31 -0.59 15.06
C LEU A 94 -18.72 -1.68 16.05
N ASN A 95 -18.86 -1.35 17.33
CA ASN A 95 -19.31 -2.27 18.36
C ASN A 95 -20.79 -2.64 18.28
N LYS A 96 -21.58 -1.94 17.46
CA LYS A 96 -23.02 -2.19 17.24
C LYS A 96 -23.31 -2.83 15.88
N VAL A 97 -22.31 -2.94 15.00
CA VAL A 97 -22.48 -3.59 13.69
C VAL A 97 -22.90 -5.04 13.90
N PRO A 98 -23.99 -5.51 13.25
CA PRO A 98 -24.44 -6.89 13.38
C PRO A 98 -23.35 -7.92 13.11
N SER A 99 -23.41 -9.06 13.83
CA SER A 99 -22.36 -10.09 13.76
C SER A 99 -22.26 -10.79 12.41
N ASN A 100 -23.32 -10.79 11.62
CA ASN A 100 -23.36 -11.34 10.26
C ASN A 100 -22.75 -10.38 9.22
N ILE A 101 -22.37 -9.17 9.60
CA ILE A 101 -21.64 -8.23 8.75
C ILE A 101 -20.16 -8.41 9.01
N LEU A 102 -19.43 -8.86 8.01
CA LEU A 102 -18.01 -9.14 8.11
C LEU A 102 -17.14 -8.04 7.51
N SER A 103 -17.68 -7.26 6.59
CA SER A 103 -16.99 -6.08 6.05
C SER A 103 -17.93 -4.91 5.80
N LEU A 104 -17.35 -3.69 5.85
CA LEU A 104 -18.02 -2.45 5.50
C LEU A 104 -17.19 -1.74 4.44
N ALA A 105 -17.71 -1.62 3.22
CA ALA A 105 -17.07 -0.88 2.15
C ALA A 105 -17.38 0.62 2.27
N VAL A 106 -16.35 1.45 2.25
CA VAL A 106 -16.46 2.91 2.20
C VAL A 106 -16.25 3.35 0.76
N THR A 107 -17.27 3.95 0.14
CA THR A 107 -17.22 4.34 -1.27
C THR A 107 -17.58 5.82 -1.46
N VAL A 108 -17.12 6.36 -2.58
CA VAL A 108 -17.51 7.68 -3.11
C VAL A 108 -17.96 7.51 -4.54
N ASN A 109 -19.10 8.09 -4.88
CA ASN A 109 -19.60 8.12 -6.27
C ASN A 109 -19.80 9.57 -6.72
N SER A 110 -19.55 9.85 -7.99
CA SER A 110 -19.90 11.12 -8.62
C SER A 110 -21.28 11.02 -9.24
N TYR A 111 -22.30 11.54 -8.55
CA TYR A 111 -23.66 11.54 -9.06
C TYR A 111 -23.78 12.30 -10.37
N SER A 112 -23.00 13.37 -10.52
CA SER A 112 -22.90 14.18 -11.73
C SER A 112 -22.23 13.45 -12.92
N ARG A 113 -21.78 12.20 -12.75
CA ARG A 113 -21.05 11.39 -13.76
C ARG A 113 -19.77 12.02 -14.27
N LYS A 114 -19.22 12.96 -13.52
CA LYS A 114 -17.92 13.55 -13.81
C LYS A 114 -16.82 12.75 -13.14
N SER A 115 -15.66 12.71 -13.76
CA SER A 115 -14.51 12.04 -13.18
C SER A 115 -14.11 12.66 -11.84
N ILE A 116 -13.96 11.81 -10.82
CA ILE A 116 -13.61 12.19 -9.43
C ILE A 116 -12.31 12.99 -9.38
N ILE A 117 -11.32 12.67 -10.23
CA ILE A 117 -10.04 13.39 -10.26
C ILE A 117 -10.15 14.88 -10.64
N LYS A 118 -11.27 15.27 -11.23
CA LYS A 118 -11.55 16.67 -11.60
C LYS A 118 -12.14 17.49 -10.44
N ALA A 119 -12.59 16.81 -9.37
CA ALA A 119 -13.09 17.49 -8.18
C ALA A 119 -11.93 18.20 -7.47
N LYS A 120 -12.02 19.51 -7.31
CA LYS A 120 -10.96 20.29 -6.68
C LYS A 120 -10.96 20.05 -5.18
N SER A 121 -9.75 19.88 -4.61
CA SER A 121 -9.54 19.72 -3.16
C SER A 121 -10.35 18.59 -2.53
N ALA A 122 -10.86 17.65 -3.35
CA ALA A 122 -11.70 16.56 -2.84
C ALA A 122 -10.89 15.55 -2.03
N PHE A 123 -11.41 15.19 -0.88
CA PHE A 123 -10.80 14.22 0.03
C PHE A 123 -11.85 13.37 0.74
N ILE A 124 -11.44 12.18 1.13
CA ILE A 124 -12.17 11.36 2.09
C ILE A 124 -11.27 11.03 3.25
N ARG A 125 -11.80 11.04 4.48
CA ARG A 125 -11.01 10.81 5.70
C ARG A 125 -11.74 9.99 6.75
N LEU A 126 -10.96 9.33 7.61
CA LEU A 126 -11.45 8.71 8.82
C LEU A 126 -11.11 9.57 10.03
N VAL A 127 -12.06 9.71 10.93
CA VAL A 127 -11.95 10.51 12.15
C VAL A 127 -12.42 9.68 13.34
N ASN A 128 -11.65 9.66 14.41
CA ASN A 128 -12.08 9.07 15.68
C ASN A 128 -13.37 9.75 16.18
N GLY A 129 -14.43 8.98 16.29
CA GLY A 129 -15.76 9.51 16.63
C GLY A 129 -15.85 10.17 18.00
N LYS A 130 -14.96 9.80 18.95
CA LYS A 130 -14.92 10.35 20.32
C LYS A 130 -14.01 11.58 20.41
N THR A 131 -12.75 11.45 19.99
CA THR A 131 -11.73 12.50 20.16
C THR A 131 -11.74 13.55 19.06
N LYS A 132 -12.43 13.28 17.94
CA LYS A 132 -12.43 14.10 16.72
C LYS A 132 -11.05 14.23 16.03
N LYS A 133 -10.08 13.44 16.47
CA LYS A 133 -8.76 13.41 15.83
C LYS A 133 -8.88 12.66 14.50
N GLU A 134 -8.29 13.22 13.45
CA GLU A 134 -8.17 12.56 12.15
C GLU A 134 -7.24 11.34 12.29
N MET A 135 -7.68 10.21 11.75
CA MET A 135 -6.93 8.94 11.71
C MET A 135 -6.13 8.82 10.42
N GLY A 136 -6.65 9.39 9.34
CA GLY A 136 -5.99 9.48 8.05
C GLY A 136 -6.96 9.97 6.97
N ARG A 137 -6.41 10.38 5.81
CA ARG A 137 -7.16 10.87 4.65
C ARG A 137 -6.57 10.41 3.34
N PHE A 138 -7.39 10.40 2.29
CA PHE A 138 -6.99 10.23 0.91
C PHE A 138 -7.50 11.41 0.07
N VAL A 139 -6.63 11.95 -0.79
CA VAL A 139 -6.97 13.04 -1.71
C VAL A 139 -7.43 12.45 -3.03
N LEU A 140 -8.68 12.73 -3.43
CA LEU A 140 -9.37 12.02 -4.50
C LEU A 140 -8.77 12.27 -5.90
N ASN A 141 -8.10 13.40 -6.12
CA ASN A 141 -7.42 13.66 -7.39
C ASN A 141 -6.16 12.82 -7.63
N GLN A 142 -5.75 12.00 -6.64
CA GLN A 142 -4.63 11.07 -6.75
C GLN A 142 -5.04 9.66 -7.18
N THR A 143 -6.33 9.46 -7.49
CA THR A 143 -6.84 8.18 -8.01
C THR A 143 -6.74 8.10 -9.54
N LYS A 144 -7.17 6.97 -10.11
CA LYS A 144 -7.37 6.81 -11.57
C LYS A 144 -8.60 7.58 -12.02
N ASP A 145 -8.71 7.85 -13.32
CA ASP A 145 -9.91 8.43 -13.92
C ASP A 145 -11.11 7.48 -13.71
N CYS A 146 -12.06 7.89 -12.86
CA CYS A 146 -13.23 7.10 -12.49
C CYS A 146 -14.37 8.00 -12.00
N ILE A 147 -15.59 7.45 -12.00
CA ILE A 147 -16.80 8.09 -11.46
C ILE A 147 -17.23 7.50 -10.12
N GLY A 148 -16.65 6.39 -9.71
CA GLY A 148 -16.81 5.76 -8.41
C GLY A 148 -15.48 5.29 -7.86
N LEU A 149 -15.33 5.27 -6.53
CA LEU A 149 -14.13 4.86 -5.83
C LEU A 149 -14.47 4.05 -4.58
N LEU A 150 -13.86 2.88 -4.43
CA LEU A 150 -13.76 2.19 -3.15
C LEU A 150 -12.55 2.75 -2.41
N LEU A 151 -12.78 3.55 -1.35
CA LEU A 151 -11.68 4.03 -0.52
C LEU A 151 -11.02 2.89 0.26
N GLY A 152 -11.84 2.03 0.86
CA GLY A 152 -11.34 0.93 1.66
C GLY A 152 -12.43 0.13 2.36
N LEU A 153 -11.99 -0.87 3.10
CA LEU A 153 -12.83 -1.81 3.82
C LEU A 153 -12.55 -1.76 5.32
N PHE A 154 -13.60 -1.66 6.14
CA PHE A 154 -13.55 -2.17 7.50
C PHE A 154 -13.77 -3.69 7.44
N GLU A 155 -12.86 -4.45 8.00
CA GLU A 155 -12.91 -5.92 8.05
C GLU A 155 -12.96 -6.38 9.50
N ARG A 156 -13.89 -7.29 9.80
CA ARG A 156 -14.04 -7.86 11.15
C ARG A 156 -13.07 -9.02 11.33
N ASN A 157 -12.25 -8.97 12.35
CA ASN A 157 -11.47 -10.11 12.80
C ASN A 157 -12.41 -11.17 13.39
N ARG A 158 -12.49 -12.34 12.77
CA ARG A 158 -13.40 -13.42 13.19
C ARG A 158 -13.02 -14.03 14.55
N GLN A 159 -11.75 -13.96 14.93
CA GLN A 159 -11.26 -14.53 16.18
C GLN A 159 -11.46 -13.59 17.37
N THR A 160 -11.15 -12.30 17.21
CA THR A 160 -11.17 -11.32 18.30
C THR A 160 -12.43 -10.46 18.31
N GLY A 161 -13.19 -10.42 17.20
CA GLY A 161 -14.31 -9.51 16.99
C GLY A 161 -13.90 -8.05 16.75
N GLY A 162 -12.62 -7.74 16.78
CA GLY A 162 -12.06 -6.42 16.47
C GLY A 162 -12.23 -6.03 15.01
N TRP A 163 -11.93 -4.78 14.69
CA TRP A 163 -12.03 -4.26 13.34
C TRP A 163 -10.69 -3.74 12.85
N PHE A 164 -10.47 -3.90 11.55
CA PHE A 164 -9.35 -3.32 10.82
C PHE A 164 -9.87 -2.44 9.69
N PHE A 165 -9.09 -1.47 9.26
CA PHE A 165 -9.38 -0.72 8.04
C PHE A 165 -8.27 -0.94 7.04
N ARG A 166 -8.66 -1.38 5.86
CA ARG A 166 -7.77 -1.56 4.70
C ARG A 166 -8.03 -0.45 3.70
N VAL A 167 -6.98 0.27 3.33
CA VAL A 167 -7.03 1.29 2.27
C VAL A 167 -6.94 0.61 0.91
N MET A 168 -7.93 0.81 0.06
CA MET A 168 -8.06 0.12 -1.24
C MET A 168 -7.73 1.05 -2.41
N VAL A 169 -8.48 2.14 -2.53
CA VAL A 169 -8.40 3.14 -3.62
C VAL A 169 -8.66 2.52 -4.99
N ASP A 170 -9.77 1.76 -5.09
CA ASP A 170 -10.18 1.05 -6.29
C ASP A 170 -11.22 1.80 -7.09
N PRO A 171 -11.04 1.97 -8.43
CA PRO A 171 -12.08 2.48 -9.29
C PRO A 171 -13.32 1.60 -9.28
N LEU A 172 -14.48 2.22 -9.22
CA LEU A 172 -15.77 1.58 -9.34
C LEU A 172 -16.51 2.11 -10.58
N GLU A 173 -17.28 1.24 -11.18
CA GLU A 173 -18.28 1.62 -12.18
C GLU A 173 -19.56 2.06 -11.48
N GLY A 174 -20.29 3.00 -12.10
CA GLY A 174 -21.54 3.51 -11.57
C GLY A 174 -21.42 4.86 -10.85
N ASN A 175 -22.46 5.69 -11.01
CA ASN A 175 -22.55 7.02 -10.38
C ASN A 175 -23.31 6.99 -9.04
N THR A 176 -23.79 5.84 -8.62
CA THR A 176 -24.38 5.62 -7.29
C THR A 176 -23.83 4.33 -6.67
N VAL A 177 -23.94 4.20 -5.35
CA VAL A 177 -23.49 2.98 -4.65
C VAL A 177 -24.17 1.70 -5.19
N LYS A 178 -25.45 1.77 -5.58
CA LYS A 178 -26.17 0.63 -6.14
C LYS A 178 -25.69 0.21 -7.51
N GLU A 179 -25.37 1.17 -8.36
CA GLU A 179 -24.78 0.90 -9.67
C GLU A 179 -23.36 0.34 -9.54
N SER A 180 -22.65 0.65 -8.46
CA SER A 180 -21.32 0.13 -8.17
C SER A 180 -21.30 -1.30 -7.58
N TYR A 181 -22.44 -1.88 -7.21
CA TYR A 181 -22.48 -3.23 -6.62
C TYR A 181 -21.78 -4.32 -7.45
N PRO A 182 -21.95 -4.39 -8.78
CA PRO A 182 -21.26 -5.42 -9.57
C PRO A 182 -19.74 -5.31 -9.47
N SER A 183 -19.19 -4.10 -9.60
CA SER A 183 -17.74 -3.87 -9.48
C SER A 183 -17.25 -4.08 -8.05
N LEU A 184 -18.00 -3.64 -7.02
CA LEU A 184 -17.70 -3.94 -5.62
C LEU A 184 -17.69 -5.45 -5.35
N LYS A 185 -18.71 -6.18 -5.81
CA LYS A 185 -18.78 -7.64 -5.63
C LYS A 185 -17.62 -8.36 -6.31
N THR A 186 -17.27 -7.94 -7.52
CA THR A 186 -16.11 -8.48 -8.24
C THR A 186 -14.81 -8.24 -7.45
N LEU A 187 -14.60 -7.02 -6.95
CA LEU A 187 -13.45 -6.70 -6.12
C LEU A 187 -13.43 -7.55 -4.84
N LEU A 188 -14.54 -7.60 -4.09
CA LEU A 188 -14.64 -8.34 -2.83
C LEU A 188 -14.50 -9.85 -3.03
N ASN A 189 -15.10 -10.44 -4.06
CA ASN A 189 -14.92 -11.86 -4.38
C ASN A 189 -13.48 -12.18 -4.71
N GLY A 190 -12.82 -11.26 -5.44
CA GLY A 190 -11.41 -11.34 -5.67
C GLY A 190 -10.58 -11.41 -4.40
N TYR A 191 -10.98 -10.71 -3.37
CA TYR A 191 -10.35 -10.77 -2.04
C TYR A 191 -10.71 -12.04 -1.26
N THR A 192 -11.95 -12.58 -1.40
CA THR A 192 -12.44 -13.74 -0.64
C THR A 192 -12.13 -15.09 -1.25
N GLU A 193 -11.92 -15.20 -2.55
CA GLU A 193 -11.46 -16.46 -3.15
C GLU A 193 -10.06 -16.83 -2.62
N SER A 194 -9.26 -15.84 -2.25
CA SER A 194 -8.04 -16.02 -1.47
C SER A 194 -8.33 -16.56 -0.06
N PHE A 195 -9.50 -16.30 0.54
CA PHE A 195 -9.92 -16.78 1.87
C PHE A 195 -10.50 -18.20 1.86
N ASN A 196 -11.21 -18.61 0.79
CA ASN A 196 -12.00 -19.86 0.76
C ASN A 196 -11.25 -21.09 0.24
N SER A 197 -10.01 -20.92 -0.24
CA SER A 197 -9.17 -22.06 -0.65
C SER A 197 -8.66 -22.94 0.50
N GLY A 198 -9.20 -22.78 1.70
CA GLY A 198 -9.04 -23.74 2.82
C GLY A 198 -7.68 -23.76 3.48
N VAL A 199 -6.79 -22.89 3.10
CA VAL A 199 -5.48 -22.75 3.71
C VAL A 199 -5.28 -21.25 3.94
N VAL A 200 -5.35 -20.83 5.15
CA VAL A 200 -4.58 -19.72 5.71
C VAL A 200 -5.34 -18.99 6.81
N ASN A 201 -4.84 -19.05 8.03
CA ASN A 201 -4.93 -17.95 8.98
C ASN A 201 -4.29 -16.72 8.32
N TYR A 202 -5.09 -15.92 7.63
CA TYR A 202 -4.63 -14.70 6.98
C TYR A 202 -4.15 -13.71 8.05
N GLN A 203 -2.86 -13.68 8.26
CA GLN A 203 -2.20 -12.52 8.84
C GLN A 203 -1.98 -11.55 7.67
N PRO A 204 -2.54 -10.33 7.72
CA PRO A 204 -2.32 -9.37 6.63
C PRO A 204 -0.82 -9.15 6.46
N ARG A 205 -0.34 -9.32 5.25
CA ARG A 205 1.07 -9.20 4.89
C ARG A 205 1.54 -7.77 4.75
N HIS A 206 0.66 -6.81 4.99
CA HIS A 206 1.02 -5.40 4.94
C HIS A 206 1.97 -5.05 6.08
N PRO A 207 2.86 -4.06 5.86
CA PRO A 207 3.59 -3.45 6.95
C PRO A 207 2.61 -3.10 8.07
N LEU A 208 2.88 -3.61 9.26
CA LEU A 208 2.07 -3.25 10.41
C LEU A 208 2.13 -1.73 10.61
N PRO A 209 1.09 -1.08 11.15
CA PRO A 209 1.05 0.38 11.30
C PRO A 209 2.24 1.00 12.05
N ASN A 210 2.99 0.18 12.77
CA ASN A 210 4.17 0.59 13.55
C ASN A 210 5.49 0.11 12.94
N GLU A 211 5.50 -0.50 11.75
CA GLU A 211 6.74 -0.85 11.08
C GLU A 211 7.45 0.40 10.58
N PRO A 212 8.76 0.54 10.80
CA PRO A 212 9.52 1.67 10.28
C PRO A 212 9.43 1.71 8.75
N VAL A 213 9.25 2.90 8.19
CA VAL A 213 9.20 3.09 6.74
C VAL A 213 10.59 3.44 6.23
N LEU A 214 11.04 2.74 5.18
CA LEU A 214 12.27 3.10 4.47
C LEU A 214 12.06 4.41 3.71
N THR A 215 12.73 5.46 4.15
CA THR A 215 12.64 6.80 3.57
C THR A 215 13.74 6.99 2.52
N PRO A 216 13.42 7.42 1.28
CA PRO A 216 14.43 7.70 0.27
C PRO A 216 15.52 8.65 0.76
N GLU A 217 16.72 8.48 0.22
CA GLU A 217 17.93 9.26 0.54
C GLU A 217 18.46 9.08 1.97
N THR A 218 17.89 8.19 2.78
CA THR A 218 18.44 7.84 4.10
C THR A 218 19.56 6.82 3.99
N TRP A 219 20.52 6.92 4.94
CA TRP A 219 21.62 5.98 5.10
C TRP A 219 21.47 5.25 6.42
N ILE A 220 21.70 3.95 6.40
CA ILE A 220 21.52 3.06 7.55
C ILE A 220 22.82 2.29 7.77
N ASP A 221 23.38 2.38 8.96
CA ASP A 221 24.52 1.57 9.37
C ASP A 221 24.10 0.11 9.50
N MET A 222 24.83 -0.77 8.82
CA MET A 222 24.55 -2.21 8.82
C MET A 222 25.56 -2.96 9.66
N ASN A 223 25.05 -3.81 10.55
CA ASN A 223 25.94 -4.66 11.36
C ASN A 223 26.64 -5.72 10.48
N PRO A 224 27.87 -6.11 10.80
CA PRO A 224 28.55 -7.20 10.14
C PRO A 224 27.90 -8.53 10.52
N GLY A 225 27.03 -9.05 9.68
CA GLY A 225 26.29 -10.30 9.92
C GLY A 225 25.27 -10.57 8.85
N LEU A 226 24.27 -11.39 9.19
CA LEU A 226 23.18 -11.72 8.29
C LEU A 226 22.17 -10.58 8.25
N THR A 227 21.96 -10.06 7.06
CA THR A 227 20.87 -9.14 6.70
C THR A 227 19.90 -9.91 5.84
N TYR A 228 18.59 -9.69 6.02
CA TYR A 228 17.55 -10.31 5.21
C TYR A 228 16.74 -9.25 4.47
N ILE A 229 16.35 -9.60 3.26
CA ILE A 229 15.40 -8.86 2.44
C ILE A 229 14.20 -9.77 2.21
N GLY A 230 13.04 -9.35 2.69
CA GLY A 230 11.77 -10.06 2.50
C GLY A 230 10.90 -9.33 1.51
N LEU A 231 10.39 -10.03 0.50
CA LEU A 231 9.43 -9.54 -0.48
C LEU A 231 8.12 -10.30 -0.28
N GLY A 232 7.04 -9.58 -0.04
CA GLY A 232 5.70 -10.17 0.06
C GLY A 232 4.72 -9.48 -0.87
N TRP A 233 3.80 -10.26 -1.45
CA TRP A 233 2.70 -9.72 -2.28
C TRP A 233 1.50 -10.65 -2.23
N ASP A 234 0.30 -10.09 -2.46
CA ASP A 234 -0.92 -10.86 -2.61
C ASP A 234 -1.38 -10.86 -4.05
N ILE A 235 -1.93 -11.99 -4.50
CA ILE A 235 -2.60 -12.07 -5.79
C ILE A 235 -4.03 -11.56 -5.65
N LEU A 236 -4.38 -10.62 -6.52
CA LEU A 236 -5.76 -10.28 -6.78
C LEU A 236 -6.28 -11.16 -7.93
N PRO A 237 -7.48 -11.76 -7.83
CA PRO A 237 -8.08 -12.48 -8.93
C PRO A 237 -8.11 -11.66 -10.22
N GLY A 238 -7.63 -12.26 -11.30
CA GLY A 238 -7.49 -11.60 -12.60
C GLY A 238 -6.18 -10.85 -12.84
N ASN A 239 -5.36 -10.60 -11.83
CA ASN A 239 -4.05 -9.97 -11.95
C ASN A 239 -2.98 -10.89 -11.40
N ILE A 240 -2.33 -11.64 -12.26
CA ILE A 240 -1.23 -12.52 -11.87
C ILE A 240 0.05 -11.66 -11.87
N TYR A 241 0.44 -11.18 -10.69
CA TYR A 241 1.77 -10.63 -10.48
C TYR A 241 2.72 -11.75 -10.08
N ASP A 242 3.90 -11.71 -10.65
CA ASP A 242 5.03 -12.58 -10.37
C ASP A 242 6.20 -11.62 -10.09
N LEU A 243 6.50 -11.44 -8.81
CA LEU A 243 7.49 -10.46 -8.36
C LEU A 243 8.75 -11.21 -7.94
N ASP A 244 9.88 -10.78 -8.47
CA ASP A 244 11.18 -11.35 -8.19
C ASP A 244 12.06 -10.35 -7.44
N ALA A 245 12.51 -10.71 -6.25
CA ALA A 245 13.55 -9.99 -5.56
C ALA A 245 14.94 -10.46 -6.02
N SER A 246 15.87 -9.53 -6.17
CA SER A 246 17.21 -9.84 -6.65
C SER A 246 18.27 -8.96 -6.00
N ILE A 247 19.50 -9.47 -5.94
CA ILE A 247 20.68 -8.70 -5.56
C ILE A 247 21.66 -8.70 -6.72
N VAL A 248 22.05 -7.50 -7.15
CA VAL A 248 23.01 -7.28 -8.26
C VAL A 248 24.29 -6.67 -7.69
N SER A 249 25.39 -7.40 -7.79
CA SER A 249 26.68 -7.04 -7.22
C SER A 249 27.61 -6.38 -8.24
N PHE A 250 28.27 -5.30 -7.83
CA PHE A 250 29.20 -4.53 -8.66
C PHE A 250 30.53 -4.33 -7.95
N ASP A 251 31.61 -4.25 -8.76
CA ASP A 251 32.92 -3.81 -8.28
C ASP A 251 33.03 -2.28 -8.15
N ARG A 252 34.19 -1.77 -7.76
CA ARG A 252 34.47 -0.33 -7.64
C ARG A 252 34.35 0.42 -8.98
N ASN A 253 34.53 -0.24 -10.09
CA ASN A 253 34.42 0.33 -11.44
C ASN A 253 33.03 0.18 -12.06
N ILE A 254 32.04 -0.25 -11.26
CA ILE A 254 30.67 -0.51 -11.69
C ILE A 254 30.60 -1.65 -12.73
N ASN A 255 31.58 -2.54 -12.75
CA ASN A 255 31.47 -3.77 -13.49
C ASN A 255 30.55 -4.73 -12.75
N LEU A 256 29.63 -5.35 -13.50
CA LEU A 256 28.77 -6.40 -12.97
C LEU A 256 29.63 -7.60 -12.56
N LEU A 257 29.47 -8.04 -11.32
CA LEU A 257 30.14 -9.24 -10.79
C LEU A 257 29.20 -10.44 -10.81
N GLU A 258 28.02 -10.29 -10.22
CA GLU A 258 27.07 -11.38 -10.05
C GLU A 258 25.64 -10.88 -9.86
N ILE A 259 24.66 -11.71 -10.24
CA ILE A 259 23.23 -11.51 -9.96
C ILE A 259 22.71 -12.73 -9.22
N ILE A 260 22.13 -12.50 -8.04
CA ILE A 260 21.44 -13.51 -7.24
C ILE A 260 19.95 -13.27 -7.36
N TYR A 261 19.22 -14.24 -7.89
CA TYR A 261 17.81 -14.19 -8.24
C TYR A 261 17.25 -15.61 -8.38
N HIS A 262 15.99 -15.78 -8.77
CA HIS A 262 15.31 -17.09 -8.84
C HIS A 262 16.01 -18.16 -9.70
N LYS A 263 16.88 -17.80 -10.65
CA LYS A 263 17.66 -18.76 -11.47
C LYS A 263 19.09 -18.97 -10.95
N ASN A 264 19.60 -18.12 -10.09
CA ASN A 264 20.90 -18.21 -9.46
C ASN A 264 20.78 -17.95 -7.97
N LEU A 265 20.51 -18.99 -7.20
CA LEU A 265 20.09 -18.89 -5.81
C LEU A 265 21.21 -18.58 -4.80
N LYS A 266 22.47 -18.62 -5.20
CA LYS A 266 23.58 -18.46 -4.27
C LYS A 266 24.79 -17.84 -4.95
N SER A 267 25.44 -16.86 -4.28
CA SER A 267 26.70 -16.28 -4.74
C SER A 267 27.84 -17.28 -4.69
N VAL A 268 28.85 -17.06 -5.54
CA VAL A 268 30.05 -17.92 -5.64
C VAL A 268 30.76 -18.01 -4.28
N ASP A 269 30.84 -16.91 -3.53
CA ASP A 269 31.42 -16.85 -2.19
C ASP A 269 30.48 -17.36 -1.07
N GLY A 270 29.23 -17.64 -1.42
CA GLY A 270 28.20 -18.10 -0.50
C GLY A 270 27.65 -17.07 0.45
N SER A 271 28.03 -15.79 0.30
CA SER A 271 27.61 -14.69 1.16
C SER A 271 26.18 -14.24 0.92
N ILE A 272 25.66 -14.45 -0.31
CA ILE A 272 24.29 -14.07 -0.70
C ILE A 272 23.53 -15.35 -1.05
N VAL A 273 22.32 -15.47 -0.49
CA VAL A 273 21.44 -16.63 -0.72
C VAL A 273 20.02 -16.15 -0.99
N HIS A 274 19.42 -16.67 -2.05
CA HIS A 274 17.97 -16.57 -2.35
C HIS A 274 17.30 -17.88 -1.92
N TYR A 275 16.23 -17.81 -1.13
CA TYR A 275 15.61 -19.00 -0.51
C TYR A 275 14.53 -19.66 -1.36
N GLY A 276 14.35 -19.25 -2.59
CA GLY A 276 13.42 -19.88 -3.53
C GLY A 276 12.54 -18.87 -4.25
N ASP A 277 11.88 -19.34 -5.29
CA ASP A 277 11.02 -18.61 -6.21
C ASP A 277 9.55 -18.85 -5.83
N ASN A 278 8.79 -17.81 -5.49
CA ASN A 278 7.35 -17.87 -5.27
C ASN A 278 6.62 -17.12 -6.39
N ARG A 279 6.09 -17.85 -7.37
CA ARG A 279 5.42 -17.29 -8.56
C ARG A 279 4.00 -16.81 -8.31
N THR A 280 3.51 -17.00 -7.12
CA THR A 280 2.08 -16.87 -6.85
C THR A 280 1.76 -15.91 -5.72
N GLY A 281 2.72 -15.52 -4.89
CA GLY A 281 2.45 -14.75 -3.68
C GLY A 281 1.48 -15.45 -2.72
N ILE A 282 1.36 -16.79 -2.80
CA ILE A 282 0.52 -17.58 -1.88
C ILE A 282 1.38 -18.05 -0.71
N GLY A 283 0.98 -17.74 0.51
CA GLY A 283 1.64 -18.16 1.73
C GLY A 283 1.47 -17.13 2.85
N GLU A 284 2.05 -17.34 4.03
CA GLU A 284 2.12 -16.36 5.11
C GLU A 284 3.49 -15.66 5.12
N GLY A 285 3.52 -14.37 5.41
CA GLY A 285 4.75 -13.60 5.56
C GLY A 285 5.39 -13.15 4.24
N ASP A 286 6.71 -13.17 4.18
CA ASP A 286 7.46 -12.82 2.97
C ASP A 286 7.43 -14.01 2.00
N ASP A 287 7.07 -13.75 0.74
CA ASP A 287 6.95 -14.78 -0.32
C ASP A 287 8.30 -15.17 -0.89
N GLU A 288 9.20 -14.19 -0.99
CA GLU A 288 10.61 -14.41 -1.31
C GLU A 288 11.50 -13.79 -0.26
N VAL A 289 12.58 -14.47 0.04
CA VAL A 289 13.58 -14.02 0.99
C VAL A 289 14.97 -14.15 0.37
N LEU A 290 15.77 -13.10 0.54
CA LEU A 290 17.20 -13.14 0.30
C LEU A 290 17.95 -12.87 1.61
N SER A 291 19.12 -13.43 1.77
CA SER A 291 20.04 -13.06 2.85
C SER A 291 21.40 -12.66 2.31
N VAL A 292 22.03 -11.74 3.03
CA VAL A 292 23.41 -11.30 2.79
C VAL A 292 24.19 -11.41 4.07
N ASN A 293 25.24 -12.23 4.09
CA ASN A 293 26.22 -12.21 5.17
C ASN A 293 27.28 -11.14 4.87
N LEU A 294 27.06 -9.95 5.38
CA LEU A 294 27.90 -8.78 5.07
C LEU A 294 29.39 -8.97 5.48
N ALA A 295 29.66 -9.81 6.48
CA ALA A 295 31.02 -10.13 6.90
C ALA A 295 31.74 -11.06 5.91
N ALA A 296 31.00 -11.85 5.12
CA ALA A 296 31.53 -12.84 4.21
C ALA A 296 31.56 -12.41 2.74
N VAL A 297 30.99 -11.22 2.41
CA VAL A 297 30.94 -10.72 1.05
C VAL A 297 32.37 -10.55 0.47
N ASN A 298 32.56 -11.05 -0.76
CA ASN A 298 33.80 -10.99 -1.49
C ASN A 298 34.37 -9.54 -1.46
N PRO A 299 35.66 -9.36 -1.11
CA PRO A 299 36.29 -8.04 -1.03
C PRO A 299 36.24 -7.20 -2.32
N ASN A 300 36.08 -7.85 -3.50
CA ASN A 300 35.93 -7.14 -4.76
C ASN A 300 34.53 -6.50 -4.93
N VAL A 301 33.55 -6.92 -4.15
CA VAL A 301 32.21 -6.30 -4.18
C VAL A 301 32.25 -4.96 -3.44
N ASN A 302 31.92 -3.91 -4.17
CA ASN A 302 31.83 -2.54 -3.65
C ASN A 302 30.39 -2.15 -3.36
N THR A 303 29.46 -2.58 -4.21
CA THR A 303 28.03 -2.22 -4.12
C THR A 303 27.16 -3.40 -4.48
N MET A 304 26.08 -3.57 -3.73
CA MET A 304 25.03 -4.55 -4.04
C MET A 304 23.68 -3.81 -4.12
N ALA A 305 23.04 -3.87 -5.29
CA ALA A 305 21.72 -3.28 -5.51
C ALA A 305 20.61 -4.30 -5.18
N VAL A 306 19.68 -3.90 -4.33
CA VAL A 306 18.47 -4.69 -4.02
C VAL A 306 17.34 -4.21 -4.91
N ILE A 307 16.85 -5.07 -5.79
CA ILE A 307 15.81 -4.74 -6.77
C ILE A 307 14.65 -5.73 -6.71
N VAL A 308 13.48 -5.27 -7.14
CA VAL A 308 12.30 -6.09 -7.39
C VAL A 308 11.87 -5.88 -8.83
N ASN A 309 11.59 -6.94 -9.56
CA ASN A 309 11.07 -6.89 -10.91
C ASN A 309 9.72 -7.61 -11.00
N SER A 310 8.84 -7.16 -11.90
CA SER A 310 7.63 -7.87 -12.28
C SER A 310 7.95 -8.76 -13.49
N PHE A 311 8.10 -10.07 -13.28
CA PHE A 311 8.49 -11.04 -14.31
C PHE A 311 7.55 -11.03 -15.52
N LYS A 312 6.26 -10.84 -15.28
CA LYS A 312 5.26 -10.73 -16.36
C LYS A 312 5.25 -9.37 -17.05
N GLY A 313 6.01 -8.41 -16.56
CA GLY A 313 6.10 -7.06 -17.12
C GLY A 313 4.89 -6.19 -16.81
N ASN A 314 4.11 -6.54 -15.79
CA ASN A 314 3.02 -5.71 -15.31
C ASN A 314 3.58 -4.49 -14.59
N SER A 315 2.92 -3.34 -14.73
CA SER A 315 3.30 -2.14 -13.99
C SER A 315 3.10 -2.33 -12.49
N MET A 316 4.08 -1.96 -11.67
CA MET A 316 3.99 -2.04 -10.22
C MET A 316 2.94 -1.08 -9.63
N VAL A 317 2.53 -0.04 -10.33
CA VAL A 317 1.44 0.89 -9.91
C VAL A 317 0.11 0.18 -9.69
N GLY A 318 -0.09 -0.99 -10.29
CA GLY A 318 -1.28 -1.82 -10.06
C GLY A 318 -1.21 -2.74 -8.84
N LEU A 319 -0.05 -2.83 -8.18
CA LEU A 319 0.13 -3.64 -6.98
C LEU A 319 -0.56 -3.01 -5.78
N ARG A 320 -1.33 -3.79 -5.05
CA ARG A 320 -2.12 -3.29 -3.92
C ARG A 320 -1.65 -3.80 -2.57
N SER A 321 -0.99 -4.92 -2.56
CA SER A 321 -0.61 -5.65 -1.37
C SER A 321 0.82 -6.20 -1.52
N ALA A 322 1.74 -5.35 -2.00
CA ALA A 322 3.14 -5.76 -2.13
C ALA A 322 4.04 -4.85 -1.31
N PHE A 323 4.99 -5.46 -0.64
CA PHE A 323 5.95 -4.76 0.19
C PHE A 323 7.31 -5.44 0.13
N ILE A 324 8.35 -4.68 0.42
CA ILE A 324 9.69 -5.18 0.65
C ILE A 324 10.19 -4.72 2.02
N ARG A 325 10.80 -5.62 2.77
CA ARG A 325 11.34 -5.41 4.11
C ARG A 325 12.83 -5.58 4.14
N LEU A 326 13.50 -4.78 4.96
CA LEU A 326 14.92 -4.91 5.28
C LEU A 326 15.06 -5.27 6.76
N TYR A 327 15.79 -6.35 7.05
CA TYR A 327 16.10 -6.79 8.40
C TYR A 327 17.62 -6.78 8.62
N ASP A 328 18.05 -6.29 9.76
CA ASP A 328 19.40 -6.47 10.25
C ASP A 328 19.38 -7.56 11.33
N GLN A 329 19.97 -8.70 11.02
CA GLN A 329 19.80 -9.95 11.77
C GLN A 329 18.30 -10.31 11.90
N SER A 330 17.72 -10.29 13.10
CA SER A 330 16.30 -10.54 13.34
C SER A 330 15.46 -9.26 13.54
N LYS A 331 16.11 -8.07 13.50
CA LYS A 331 15.44 -6.79 13.74
C LYS A 331 14.97 -6.20 12.42
N LEU A 332 13.68 -5.93 12.31
CA LEU A 332 13.14 -5.14 11.20
C LEU A 332 13.71 -3.72 11.25
N ILE A 333 14.40 -3.33 10.20
CA ILE A 333 14.94 -1.97 10.01
C ILE A 333 13.88 -1.07 9.38
N GLY A 334 13.15 -1.58 8.41
CA GLY A 334 12.07 -0.85 7.77
C GLY A 334 11.47 -1.60 6.58
N CYS A 335 10.39 -1.05 6.09
CA CYS A 335 9.65 -1.58 4.94
C CYS A 335 9.34 -0.48 3.93
N HIS A 336 9.08 -0.89 2.69
CA HIS A 336 8.54 -0.05 1.64
C HIS A 336 7.37 -0.76 0.96
N VAL A 337 6.24 -0.06 0.79
CA VAL A 337 5.07 -0.57 0.07
C VAL A 337 5.27 -0.32 -1.42
N LEU A 338 5.22 -1.39 -2.21
CA LEU A 338 5.32 -1.33 -3.67
C LEU A 338 4.01 -0.78 -4.27
N GLY A 339 4.08 -0.32 -5.50
CA GLY A 339 2.88 0.17 -6.21
C GLY A 339 2.60 1.66 -6.06
N GLN A 340 3.46 2.38 -5.34
CA GLN A 340 3.40 3.84 -5.23
C GLN A 340 4.39 4.49 -6.19
N GLY A 341 3.96 5.53 -6.88
CA GLY A 341 4.83 6.34 -7.73
C GLY A 341 4.67 6.14 -9.23
N THR A 342 5.75 6.21 -9.98
CA THR A 342 5.78 6.13 -11.45
C THR A 342 5.47 4.73 -11.97
N GLU A 343 4.84 4.64 -13.13
CA GLU A 343 4.69 3.39 -13.87
C GLU A 343 6.06 2.76 -14.15
N THR A 344 6.30 1.59 -13.58
CA THR A 344 7.54 0.85 -13.76
C THR A 344 7.29 -0.65 -13.59
N THR A 345 8.12 -1.46 -14.23
CA THR A 345 8.14 -2.91 -14.09
C THR A 345 9.14 -3.39 -13.05
N GLY A 346 9.96 -2.49 -12.50
CA GLY A 346 10.93 -2.80 -11.48
C GLY A 346 11.21 -1.61 -10.56
N LEU A 347 11.72 -1.91 -9.37
CA LEU A 347 12.08 -0.96 -8.34
C LEU A 347 13.45 -1.28 -7.76
N LEU A 348 14.35 -0.30 -7.70
CA LEU A 348 15.53 -0.32 -6.85
C LEU A 348 15.12 0.11 -5.45
N LEU A 349 15.13 -0.81 -4.47
CA LEU A 349 14.88 -0.50 -3.07
C LEU A 349 16.02 0.33 -2.49
N GLY A 350 17.25 -0.13 -2.68
CA GLY A 350 18.44 0.53 -2.15
C GLY A 350 19.74 -0.18 -2.50
N LEU A 351 20.80 0.34 -1.97
CA LEU A 351 22.17 -0.08 -2.25
C LEU A 351 22.91 -0.41 -0.95
N PHE A 352 23.39 -1.63 -0.79
CA PHE A 352 24.49 -1.88 0.15
C PHE A 352 25.76 -1.31 -0.43
N ARG A 353 26.45 -0.45 0.32
CA ARG A 353 27.69 0.19 -0.08
C ARG A 353 28.79 -0.05 0.94
N LYS A 354 29.94 -0.47 0.49
CA LYS A 354 31.12 -0.65 1.34
C LYS A 354 31.79 0.68 1.59
N ASP A 355 31.83 1.09 2.85
CA ASP A 355 32.74 2.16 3.32
C ASP A 355 34.09 1.53 3.64
N PHE A 356 35.05 1.71 2.75
CA PHE A 356 36.39 1.14 2.91
C PHE A 356 37.22 1.84 3.97
N ALA A 357 36.95 3.13 4.25
CA ALA A 357 37.69 3.89 5.26
C ALA A 357 37.38 3.36 6.67
N ASN A 358 36.14 3.02 6.94
CA ASN A 358 35.67 2.54 8.24
C ASN A 358 35.48 1.02 8.27
N ASN A 359 35.62 0.34 7.13
CA ASN A 359 35.38 -1.10 6.94
C ASN A 359 33.98 -1.55 7.37
N VAL A 360 32.96 -0.74 7.11
CA VAL A 360 31.56 -1.02 7.41
C VAL A 360 30.72 -1.07 6.14
N TRP A 361 29.55 -1.69 6.24
CA TRP A 361 28.52 -1.63 5.22
C TRP A 361 27.45 -0.63 5.62
N LEU A 362 27.02 0.15 4.64
CA LEU A 362 25.90 1.09 4.74
C LEU A 362 24.81 0.65 3.79
N PHE A 363 23.55 0.83 4.17
CA PHE A 363 22.43 0.67 3.25
C PHE A 363 21.86 2.05 2.91
N GLN A 364 21.96 2.44 1.63
CA GLN A 364 21.39 3.66 1.09
C GLN A 364 19.99 3.33 0.53
N VAL A 365 18.95 3.92 1.11
CA VAL A 365 17.57 3.78 0.61
C VAL A 365 17.40 4.62 -0.65
N MET A 366 17.00 4.02 -1.77
CA MET A 366 16.88 4.68 -3.07
C MET A 366 15.42 4.88 -3.51
N ILE A 367 14.59 3.85 -3.47
CA ILE A 367 13.20 3.83 -3.95
C ILE A 367 13.09 4.46 -5.35
N SER A 368 13.82 3.89 -6.30
CA SER A 368 13.93 4.42 -7.66
C SER A 368 13.40 3.42 -8.70
N PRO A 369 12.62 3.87 -9.70
CA PRO A 369 12.15 3.00 -10.76
C PRO A 369 13.31 2.47 -11.60
N VAL A 370 13.26 1.19 -11.94
CA VAL A 370 14.15 0.53 -12.88
C VAL A 370 13.32 -0.24 -13.92
N PRO A 371 13.76 -0.31 -15.18
CA PRO A 371 13.05 -1.07 -16.20
C PRO A 371 13.37 -2.55 -16.09
N GLY A 372 12.57 -3.37 -16.77
CA GLY A 372 12.87 -4.78 -17.02
C GLY A 372 11.95 -5.74 -16.29
N ARG A 373 11.96 -6.99 -16.74
CA ARG A 373 11.19 -8.11 -16.18
C ARG A 373 12.03 -8.97 -15.25
N GLU A 374 13.33 -8.97 -15.45
CA GLU A 374 14.30 -9.68 -14.63
C GLU A 374 15.44 -8.71 -14.25
N ALA A 375 16.19 -9.07 -13.23
CA ALA A 375 17.32 -8.28 -12.74
C ALA A 375 18.35 -7.94 -13.82
N GLN A 376 18.58 -8.85 -14.78
CA GLN A 376 19.49 -8.65 -15.91
C GLN A 376 19.10 -7.44 -16.77
N ASP A 377 17.81 -7.23 -16.99
CA ASP A 377 17.29 -6.12 -17.81
C ASP A 377 17.53 -4.76 -17.12
N SER A 378 17.59 -4.75 -15.79
CA SER A 378 17.77 -3.54 -14.98
C SER A 378 19.25 -3.09 -14.90
N VAL A 379 20.22 -3.95 -15.25
CA VAL A 379 21.66 -3.70 -15.02
C VAL A 379 22.15 -2.40 -15.65
N GLN A 380 21.70 -2.07 -16.86
CA GLN A 380 22.15 -0.85 -17.53
C GLN A 380 21.66 0.41 -16.78
N GLN A 381 20.42 0.41 -16.33
CA GLN A 381 19.87 1.52 -15.54
C GLN A 381 20.54 1.62 -14.16
N LEU A 382 20.84 0.48 -13.52
CA LEU A 382 21.61 0.46 -12.27
C LEU A 382 22.99 1.10 -12.44
N ARG A 383 23.69 0.85 -13.55
CA ARG A 383 24.99 1.50 -13.86
C ARG A 383 24.85 3.01 -13.95
N VAL A 384 23.81 3.52 -14.60
CA VAL A 384 23.53 4.95 -14.70
C VAL A 384 23.29 5.55 -13.30
N ILE A 385 22.49 4.87 -12.47
CA ILE A 385 22.25 5.30 -11.09
C ILE A 385 23.55 5.30 -10.28
N LEU A 386 24.32 4.21 -10.34
CA LEU A 386 25.58 4.09 -9.59
C LEU A 386 26.61 5.14 -10.01
N ASP A 387 26.70 5.48 -11.30
CA ASP A 387 27.60 6.51 -11.81
C ASP A 387 27.22 7.90 -11.28
N LYS A 388 25.93 8.19 -11.22
CA LYS A 388 25.41 9.45 -10.67
C LYS A 388 25.66 9.59 -9.15
N TYR A 389 25.58 8.49 -8.41
CA TYR A 389 25.70 8.47 -6.94
C TYR A 389 27.03 7.85 -6.50
N LYS A 390 28.13 8.08 -7.23
CA LYS A 390 29.46 7.64 -6.81
C LYS A 390 29.80 8.19 -5.43
N MET A 391 30.20 7.31 -4.51
CA MET A 391 30.79 7.74 -3.25
C MET A 391 32.14 8.42 -3.52
N PRO A 392 32.50 9.51 -2.85
CA PRO A 392 33.85 10.03 -2.90
C PRO A 392 34.85 8.94 -2.49
N LEU A 393 35.96 8.87 -3.21
CA LEU A 393 37.04 7.91 -2.97
C LEU A 393 37.68 8.15 -1.62
#